data_ade11a5be4462d2c34d9a91c5447d2e3
#
_entry.id   ade11a5be4462d2c34d9a91c5447d2e3
#
_cell.length_a   1.000
_cell.length_b   1.000
_cell.length_c   1.000
_cell.angle_alpha   90.00
_cell.angle_beta   90.00
_cell.angle_gamma   90.00
#
_symmetry.space_group_name_H-M   'P 1'
#
loop_
_entity.id
_entity.type
_entity.pdbx_description
1 polymer ?
#
loop_
_entity_poly.entity_id
_entity_poly.type
_entity_poly.pdbx_seq_one_letter_code
_entity_poly.pdbx_strand_id
1 'polypeptide(L)'
;LYVSTRFEDEVHELLRVAKNIYHKYPKERLMIHYFGMLKSWIRYMRKEPKKSIYHVIRSFLAIAYINRHNKLPPIRLEELLESTKDQYPDIVDYGYRILGMISEGRNINVDRGIVERIHKEAAKIVGGREVAYRVEETEIINNIVSRIMFRYICGGHDD
;
A
#
# COMPACT_ATOMS: atom_id res chain seq x y z
N LEU A 1 -2.46 -24.52 27.92
CA LEU A 1 -1.93 -25.22 26.73
C LEU A 1 -2.96 -25.32 25.58
N TYR A 2 -4.28 -25.40 25.86
CA TYR A 2 -5.31 -25.52 24.82
C TYR A 2 -5.60 -24.22 24.05
N VAL A 3 -5.39 -23.05 24.65
CA VAL A 3 -5.66 -21.74 24.02
C VAL A 3 -4.62 -21.41 22.93
N SER A 4 -3.39 -21.88 23.09
CA SER A 4 -2.29 -21.62 22.15
C SER A 4 -2.47 -22.30 20.80
N THR A 5 -2.87 -23.57 20.77
CA THR A 5 -3.03 -24.35 19.53
C THR A 5 -4.21 -23.83 18.68
N ARG A 6 -5.32 -23.44 19.32
CA ARG A 6 -6.49 -22.92 18.60
C ARG A 6 -6.22 -21.54 17.96
N PHE A 7 -5.42 -20.70 18.62
CA PHE A 7 -4.98 -19.42 18.06
C PHE A 7 -4.09 -19.61 16.83
N GLU A 8 -3.16 -20.58 16.89
CA GLU A 8 -2.29 -20.92 15.76
C GLU A 8 -3.09 -21.42 14.56
N ASP A 9 -4.10 -22.26 14.77
CA ASP A 9 -4.97 -22.78 13.71
C ASP A 9 -5.79 -21.65 13.06
N GLU A 10 -6.35 -20.72 13.82
CA GLU A 10 -7.10 -19.56 13.29
C GLU A 10 -6.18 -18.59 12.51
N VAL A 11 -4.95 -18.39 12.97
CA VAL A 11 -3.96 -17.59 12.24
C VAL A 11 -3.56 -18.27 10.93
N HIS A 12 -3.38 -19.59 10.93
CA HIS A 12 -3.10 -20.35 9.71
C HIS A 12 -4.27 -20.31 8.71
N GLU A 13 -5.51 -20.41 9.18
CA GLU A 13 -6.69 -20.26 8.32
C GLU A 13 -6.76 -18.85 7.73
N LEU A 14 -6.53 -17.81 8.53
CA LEU A 14 -6.49 -16.42 8.06
C LEU A 14 -5.41 -16.22 6.98
N LEU A 15 -4.21 -16.75 7.22
CA LEU A 15 -3.11 -16.69 6.26
C LEU A 15 -3.42 -17.44 4.96
N ARG A 16 -4.11 -18.59 5.05
CA ARG A 16 -4.54 -19.37 3.87
C ARG A 16 -5.57 -18.59 3.05
N VAL A 17 -6.56 -18.00 3.71
CA VAL A 17 -7.58 -17.18 3.05
C VAL A 17 -6.95 -15.91 2.46
N ALA A 18 -6.07 -15.25 3.21
CA ALA A 18 -5.34 -14.08 2.72
C ALA A 18 -4.50 -14.39 1.49
N LYS A 19 -3.80 -15.54 1.45
CA LYS A 19 -3.05 -15.99 0.27
C LYS A 19 -3.95 -16.23 -0.94
N ASN A 20 -5.12 -16.86 -0.76
CA ASN A 20 -6.07 -17.11 -1.84
C ASN A 20 -6.64 -15.80 -2.41
N ILE A 21 -6.99 -14.85 -1.53
CA ILE A 21 -7.45 -13.51 -1.93
C ILE A 21 -6.33 -12.73 -2.62
N TYR A 22 -5.11 -12.83 -2.10
CA TYR A 22 -3.90 -12.22 -2.66
C TYR A 22 -3.69 -12.58 -4.14
N HIS A 23 -3.82 -13.85 -4.50
CA HIS A 23 -3.64 -14.30 -5.88
C HIS A 23 -4.77 -13.89 -6.81
N LYS A 24 -5.98 -13.70 -6.26
CA LYS A 24 -7.19 -13.33 -7.02
C LYS A 24 -7.47 -11.82 -7.03
N TYR A 25 -6.74 -11.04 -6.20
CA TYR A 25 -7.00 -9.61 -6.08
C TYR A 25 -6.68 -8.88 -7.39
N PRO A 26 -7.64 -8.13 -7.97
CA PRO A 26 -7.41 -7.40 -9.22
C PRO A 26 -6.34 -6.33 -9.01
N LYS A 27 -5.24 -6.43 -9.76
CA LYS A 27 -4.10 -5.50 -9.64
C LYS A 27 -4.49 -4.07 -10.02
N GLU A 28 -5.44 -3.93 -10.92
CA GLU A 28 -6.03 -2.64 -11.32
C GLU A 28 -6.65 -1.90 -10.14
N ARG A 29 -7.39 -2.60 -9.29
CA ARG A 29 -7.99 -2.01 -8.07
C ARG A 29 -6.92 -1.50 -7.12
N LEU A 30 -5.83 -2.26 -6.99
CA LEU A 30 -4.73 -1.87 -6.12
C LEU A 30 -4.04 -0.61 -6.64
N MET A 31 -3.82 -0.50 -7.97
CA MET A 31 -3.29 0.73 -8.58
C MET A 31 -4.20 1.93 -8.36
N ILE A 32 -5.53 1.76 -8.52
CA ILE A 32 -6.52 2.81 -8.25
C ILE A 32 -6.48 3.23 -6.77
N HIS A 33 -6.36 2.26 -5.86
CA HIS A 33 -6.22 2.54 -4.42
C HIS A 33 -4.96 3.36 -4.12
N TYR A 34 -3.80 2.95 -4.63
CA TYR A 34 -2.56 3.71 -4.46
C TYR A 34 -2.63 5.10 -5.09
N PHE A 35 -3.31 5.25 -6.21
CA PHE A 35 -3.54 6.56 -6.83
C PHE A 35 -4.42 7.47 -5.96
N GLY A 36 -5.46 6.90 -5.34
CA GLY A 36 -6.27 7.61 -4.35
C GLY A 36 -5.45 8.09 -3.15
N MET A 37 -4.58 7.22 -2.61
CA MET A 37 -3.65 7.56 -1.53
C MET A 37 -2.68 8.67 -1.97
N LEU A 38 -2.08 8.56 -3.15
CA LEU A 38 -1.16 9.56 -3.71
C LEU A 38 -1.81 10.94 -3.76
N LYS A 39 -3.02 11.05 -4.32
CA LYS A 39 -3.78 12.31 -4.36
C LYS A 39 -4.07 12.87 -2.96
N SER A 40 -4.40 12.02 -2.01
CA SER A 40 -4.68 12.41 -0.64
C SER A 40 -3.42 12.97 0.04
N TRP A 41 -2.27 12.32 -0.14
CA TRP A 41 -1.01 12.80 0.42
C TRP A 41 -0.50 14.10 -0.23
N ILE A 42 -0.71 14.29 -1.54
CA ILE A 42 -0.42 15.57 -2.21
C ILE A 42 -1.25 16.70 -1.57
N ARG A 43 -2.54 16.49 -1.31
CA ARG A 43 -3.39 17.48 -0.64
C ARG A 43 -2.94 17.77 0.80
N TYR A 44 -2.46 16.75 1.50
CA TYR A 44 -2.02 16.85 2.89
C TYR A 44 -0.61 17.45 3.06
N MET A 45 0.13 17.60 1.98
CA MET A 45 1.56 18.00 1.96
C MET A 45 1.84 19.34 2.63
N ARG A 46 0.89 20.28 2.62
CA ARG A 46 1.04 21.57 3.30
C ARG A 46 1.13 21.44 4.83
N LYS A 47 0.49 20.41 5.41
CA LYS A 47 0.44 20.19 6.85
C LYS A 47 1.64 19.37 7.34
N GLU A 48 1.97 18.30 6.64
CA GLU A 48 3.05 17.39 7.00
C GLU A 48 3.92 17.03 5.78
N PRO A 49 4.83 17.92 5.36
CA PRO A 49 5.59 17.73 4.13
C PRO A 49 6.48 16.48 4.14
N LYS A 50 7.16 16.19 5.25
CA LYS A 50 8.06 15.01 5.38
C LYS A 50 7.31 13.71 5.18
N LYS A 51 6.21 13.52 5.92
CA LYS A 51 5.39 12.31 5.84
C LYS A 51 4.72 12.19 4.48
N SER A 52 4.18 13.30 3.98
CA SER A 52 3.45 13.31 2.72
C SER A 52 4.33 12.96 1.53
N ILE A 53 5.53 13.52 1.41
CA ILE A 53 6.42 13.23 0.28
C ILE A 53 6.87 11.77 0.27
N TYR A 54 7.16 11.19 1.44
CA TYR A 54 7.46 9.77 1.57
C TYR A 54 6.34 8.90 0.99
N HIS A 55 5.10 9.17 1.40
CA HIS A 55 3.95 8.39 0.94
C HIS A 55 3.57 8.65 -0.52
N VAL A 56 3.80 9.86 -1.03
CA VAL A 56 3.62 10.20 -2.46
C VAL A 56 4.56 9.35 -3.31
N ILE A 57 5.86 9.35 -2.99
CA ILE A 57 6.86 8.55 -3.71
C ILE A 57 6.52 7.07 -3.63
N ARG A 58 6.26 6.56 -2.42
CA ARG A 58 5.94 5.15 -2.20
C ARG A 58 4.70 4.70 -2.99
N SER A 59 3.63 5.51 -2.99
CA SER A 59 2.40 5.19 -3.71
C SER A 59 2.62 5.16 -5.23
N PHE A 60 3.40 6.09 -5.77
CA PHE A 60 3.75 6.10 -7.17
C PHE A 60 4.57 4.88 -7.60
N LEU A 61 5.62 4.57 -6.84
CA LEU A 61 6.49 3.44 -7.15
C LEU A 61 5.74 2.11 -7.02
N ALA A 62 4.78 2.00 -6.10
CA ALA A 62 3.88 0.85 -6.00
C ALA A 62 3.02 0.70 -7.26
N ILE A 63 2.44 1.79 -7.78
CA ILE A 63 1.68 1.80 -9.05
C ILE A 63 2.58 1.33 -10.22
N ALA A 64 3.77 1.91 -10.33
CA ALA A 64 4.73 1.56 -11.38
C ALA A 64 5.15 0.08 -11.31
N TYR A 65 5.42 -0.41 -10.10
CA TYR A 65 5.77 -1.81 -9.86
C TYR A 65 4.64 -2.76 -10.27
N ILE A 66 3.39 -2.49 -9.83
CA ILE A 66 2.23 -3.32 -10.17
C ILE A 66 2.00 -3.34 -11.67
N ASN A 67 2.09 -2.18 -12.32
CA ASN A 67 1.91 -2.06 -13.76
C ASN A 67 2.94 -2.88 -14.56
N ARG A 68 4.21 -2.90 -14.10
CA ARG A 68 5.28 -3.64 -14.77
C ARG A 68 5.25 -5.13 -14.50
N HIS A 69 5.09 -5.51 -13.23
CA HIS A 69 5.28 -6.90 -12.79
C HIS A 69 3.98 -7.68 -12.61
N ASN A 70 2.84 -7.01 -12.64
CA ASN A 70 1.52 -7.60 -12.32
C ASN A 70 1.52 -8.39 -10.99
N LYS A 71 2.28 -7.90 -10.01
CA LYS A 71 2.46 -8.48 -8.67
C LYS A 71 2.19 -7.43 -7.61
N LEU A 72 1.95 -7.88 -6.36
CA LEU A 72 1.88 -6.96 -5.24
C LEU A 72 3.23 -6.29 -5.01
N PRO A 73 3.21 -4.98 -4.71
CA PRO A 73 4.43 -4.23 -4.51
C PRO A 73 5.10 -4.61 -3.19
N PRO A 74 6.43 -4.53 -3.10
CA PRO A 74 7.16 -4.64 -1.85
C PRO A 74 6.64 -3.66 -0.79
N ILE A 75 6.76 -4.06 0.48
CA ILE A 75 6.36 -3.20 1.61
C ILE A 75 7.38 -2.09 1.84
N ARG A 76 8.66 -2.40 1.69
CA ARG A 76 9.77 -1.46 1.92
C ARG A 76 9.96 -0.51 0.75
N LEU A 77 10.17 0.77 1.05
CA LEU A 77 10.40 1.79 0.02
C LEU A 77 11.70 1.54 -0.73
N GLU A 78 12.74 1.07 -0.05
CA GLU A 78 14.05 0.78 -0.63
C GLU A 78 13.95 -0.29 -1.73
N GLU A 79 13.16 -1.32 -1.52
CA GLU A 79 12.92 -2.37 -2.51
C GLU A 79 12.15 -1.85 -3.73
N LEU A 80 11.20 -0.94 -3.51
CA LEU A 80 10.47 -0.27 -4.59
C LEU A 80 11.40 0.63 -5.41
N LEU A 81 12.27 1.41 -4.76
CA LEU A 81 13.25 2.26 -5.41
C LEU A 81 14.18 1.43 -6.30
N GLU A 82 14.74 0.35 -5.76
CA GLU A 82 15.64 -0.52 -6.52
C GLU A 82 14.96 -1.18 -7.72
N SER A 83 13.72 -1.64 -7.55
CA SER A 83 12.97 -2.34 -8.62
C SER A 83 12.44 -1.43 -9.73
N THR A 84 12.45 -0.11 -9.55
CA THR A 84 11.91 0.87 -10.51
C THR A 84 12.93 1.87 -11.05
N LYS A 85 14.19 1.75 -10.62
CA LYS A 85 15.26 2.72 -10.94
C LYS A 85 15.53 2.89 -12.44
N ASP A 86 15.39 1.83 -13.22
CA ASP A 86 15.57 1.84 -14.67
C ASP A 86 14.42 2.54 -15.42
N GLN A 87 13.23 2.61 -14.81
CA GLN A 87 12.06 3.25 -15.42
C GLN A 87 11.92 4.74 -15.05
N TYR A 88 12.25 5.08 -13.81
CA TYR A 88 12.05 6.40 -13.23
C TYR A 88 13.28 6.87 -12.43
N PRO A 89 14.47 6.95 -13.07
CA PRO A 89 15.72 7.19 -12.35
C PRO A 89 15.72 8.48 -11.54
N ASP A 90 15.16 9.56 -12.05
CA ASP A 90 15.09 10.85 -11.37
C ASP A 90 14.15 10.85 -10.15
N ILE A 91 13.02 10.13 -10.23
CA ILE A 91 12.11 9.97 -9.08
C ILE A 91 12.75 9.07 -8.03
N VAL A 92 13.47 8.04 -8.46
CA VAL A 92 14.20 7.15 -7.56
C VAL A 92 15.33 7.87 -6.86
N ASP A 93 16.14 8.67 -7.56
CA ASP A 93 17.20 9.50 -6.99
C ASP A 93 16.64 10.51 -5.98
N TYR A 94 15.49 11.10 -6.30
CA TYR A 94 14.79 11.96 -5.36
C TYR A 94 14.31 11.16 -4.12
N GLY A 95 13.80 9.95 -4.30
CA GLY A 95 13.38 9.07 -3.22
C GLY A 95 14.51 8.73 -2.26
N TYR A 96 15.70 8.40 -2.76
CA TYR A 96 16.88 8.16 -1.93
C TYR A 96 17.32 9.41 -1.16
N ARG A 97 17.27 10.59 -1.80
CA ARG A 97 17.55 11.86 -1.09
C ARG A 97 16.57 12.12 0.04
N ILE A 98 15.27 11.89 -0.18
CA ILE A 98 14.24 12.04 0.85
C ILE A 98 14.48 11.08 2.00
N LEU A 99 14.79 9.80 1.75
CA LEU A 99 15.12 8.82 2.78
C LEU A 99 16.33 9.26 3.61
N GLY A 100 17.39 9.75 2.97
CA GLY A 100 18.57 10.29 3.65
C GLY A 100 18.22 11.48 4.54
N MET A 101 17.43 12.43 4.05
CA MET A 101 17.00 13.59 4.85
C MET A 101 16.13 13.19 6.06
N ILE A 102 15.25 12.18 5.88
CA ILE A 102 14.42 11.66 6.98
C ILE A 102 15.30 11.03 8.05
N SER A 103 16.24 10.16 7.66
CA SER A 103 17.14 9.46 8.59
C SER A 103 18.04 10.42 9.40
N GLU A 104 18.45 11.52 8.78
CA GLU A 104 19.27 12.56 9.41
C GLU A 104 18.46 13.63 10.16
N GLY A 105 17.13 13.51 10.20
CA GLY A 105 16.26 14.47 10.88
C GLY A 105 16.20 15.85 10.21
N ARG A 106 16.73 15.98 8.98
CA ARG A 106 16.80 17.27 8.26
C ARG A 106 15.42 17.76 7.79
N ASN A 107 15.31 19.07 7.59
CA ASN A 107 14.12 19.67 6.97
C ASN A 107 14.08 19.32 5.49
N ILE A 108 12.88 18.94 5.02
CA ILE A 108 12.65 18.58 3.63
C ILE A 108 12.00 19.77 2.92
N ASN A 109 12.70 20.28 1.90
CA ASN A 109 12.10 21.15 0.91
C ASN A 109 11.54 20.28 -0.23
N VAL A 110 10.21 20.26 -0.39
CA VAL A 110 9.55 19.42 -1.38
C VAL A 110 9.71 20.04 -2.77
N ASP A 111 10.25 19.27 -3.69
CA ASP A 111 10.32 19.61 -5.11
C ASP A 111 8.94 19.44 -5.75
N ARG A 112 8.27 20.57 -6.01
CA ARG A 112 6.93 20.57 -6.62
C ARG A 112 6.93 20.03 -8.03
N GLY A 113 7.99 20.24 -8.81
CA GLY A 113 8.10 19.75 -10.16
C GLY A 113 8.10 18.21 -10.21
N ILE A 114 8.83 17.58 -9.28
CA ILE A 114 8.81 16.12 -9.15
C ILE A 114 7.44 15.62 -8.70
N VAL A 115 6.79 16.29 -7.76
CA VAL A 115 5.44 15.90 -7.30
C VAL A 115 4.41 15.98 -8.43
N GLU A 116 4.43 17.04 -9.23
CA GLU A 116 3.56 17.19 -10.41
C GLU A 116 3.83 16.09 -11.44
N ARG A 117 5.09 15.79 -11.70
CA ARG A 117 5.49 14.70 -12.59
C ARG A 117 5.01 13.34 -12.08
N ILE A 118 5.21 13.04 -10.80
CA ILE A 118 4.71 11.82 -10.15
C ILE A 118 3.19 11.70 -10.36
N HIS A 119 2.44 12.77 -10.10
CA HIS A 119 0.99 12.76 -10.27
C HIS A 119 0.58 12.49 -11.73
N LYS A 120 1.24 13.15 -12.68
CA LYS A 120 0.98 13.00 -14.11
C LYS A 120 1.28 11.59 -14.62
N GLU A 121 2.42 11.01 -14.24
CA GLU A 121 2.79 9.65 -14.62
C GLU A 121 1.86 8.60 -13.97
N ALA A 122 1.52 8.76 -12.69
CA ALA A 122 0.55 7.89 -12.03
C ALA A 122 -0.82 7.94 -12.73
N ALA A 123 -1.30 9.13 -13.08
CA ALA A 123 -2.55 9.31 -13.80
C ALA A 123 -2.55 8.62 -15.18
N LYS A 124 -1.44 8.66 -15.92
CA LYS A 124 -1.30 7.95 -17.19
C LYS A 124 -1.39 6.42 -17.01
N ILE A 125 -0.71 5.88 -15.99
CA ILE A 125 -0.70 4.44 -15.74
C ILE A 125 -2.10 3.95 -15.35
N VAL A 126 -2.79 4.70 -14.47
CA VAL A 126 -4.10 4.34 -13.94
C VAL A 126 -5.24 4.73 -14.89
N GLY A 127 -5.02 5.73 -15.75
CA GLY A 127 -6.03 6.42 -16.53
C GLY A 127 -7.05 5.53 -17.25
N GLY A 128 -8.34 5.84 -17.05
CA GLY A 128 -9.47 5.19 -17.74
C GLY A 128 -9.86 3.80 -17.23
N ARG A 129 -9.20 3.28 -16.20
CA ARG A 129 -9.54 1.98 -15.63
C ARG A 129 -10.67 2.13 -14.61
N GLU A 130 -11.90 1.92 -15.05
CA GLU A 130 -13.05 1.70 -14.17
C GLU A 130 -13.04 0.23 -13.73
N VAL A 131 -12.98 0.00 -12.43
CA VAL A 131 -13.10 -1.34 -11.87
C VAL A 131 -14.43 -1.46 -11.17
N ALA A 132 -15.29 -2.35 -11.65
CA ALA A 132 -16.55 -2.69 -10.99
C ALA A 132 -16.27 -3.19 -9.55
N TYR A 133 -16.99 -2.63 -8.59
CA TYR A 133 -16.90 -3.02 -7.19
C TYR A 133 -17.53 -4.41 -7.02
N ARG A 134 -16.75 -5.42 -6.62
CA ARG A 134 -17.29 -6.71 -6.18
C ARG A 134 -17.41 -6.69 -4.65
N VAL A 135 -18.65 -6.63 -4.17
CA VAL A 135 -18.98 -6.57 -2.74
C VAL A 135 -18.62 -7.86 -2.00
N GLU A 136 -18.71 -9.01 -2.69
CA GLU A 136 -18.58 -10.34 -2.12
C GLU A 136 -17.23 -10.60 -1.40
N GLU A 137 -16.11 -10.12 -1.96
CA GLU A 137 -14.78 -10.36 -1.36
C GLU A 137 -14.56 -9.53 -0.08
N THR A 138 -15.17 -8.34 -0.01
CA THR A 138 -15.10 -7.48 1.17
C THR A 138 -15.92 -8.05 2.33
N GLU A 139 -17.07 -8.68 2.04
CA GLU A 139 -17.91 -9.34 3.05
C GLU A 139 -17.20 -10.56 3.67
N ILE A 140 -16.50 -11.37 2.88
CA ILE A 140 -15.73 -12.51 3.37
C ILE A 140 -14.65 -12.06 4.36
N ILE A 141 -13.88 -11.03 3.98
CA ILE A 141 -12.82 -10.47 4.86
C ILE A 141 -13.43 -9.89 6.14
N ASN A 142 -14.48 -9.08 6.02
CA ASN A 142 -15.15 -8.48 7.18
C ASN A 142 -15.73 -9.53 8.11
N ASN A 143 -16.31 -10.61 7.59
CA ASN A 143 -16.84 -11.70 8.40
C ASN A 143 -15.74 -12.47 9.16
N ILE A 144 -14.58 -12.69 8.53
CA ILE A 144 -13.44 -13.35 9.19
C ILE A 144 -12.85 -12.44 10.26
N VAL A 145 -12.59 -11.18 9.93
CA VAL A 145 -12.05 -10.19 10.89
C VAL A 145 -13.01 -9.99 12.05
N SER A 146 -14.32 -9.87 11.80
CA SER A 146 -15.32 -9.69 12.83
C SER A 146 -15.40 -10.89 13.76
N ARG A 147 -15.29 -12.13 13.27
CA ARG A 147 -15.24 -13.33 14.11
C ARG A 147 -14.01 -13.35 15.00
N ILE A 148 -12.85 -13.00 14.45
CA ILE A 148 -11.60 -12.94 15.22
C ILE A 148 -11.71 -11.84 16.30
N MET A 149 -12.14 -10.63 15.92
CA MET A 149 -12.31 -9.50 16.83
C MET A 149 -13.32 -9.82 17.95
N PHE A 150 -14.47 -10.42 17.62
CA PHE A 150 -15.48 -10.77 18.60
C PHE A 150 -14.95 -11.77 19.63
N ARG A 151 -14.22 -12.81 19.21
CA ARG A 151 -13.66 -13.81 20.13
C ARG A 151 -12.57 -13.26 21.05
N TYR A 152 -11.67 -12.43 20.53
CA TYR A 152 -10.50 -11.98 21.28
C TYR A 152 -10.68 -10.66 22.02
N ILE A 153 -11.57 -9.78 21.57
CA ILE A 153 -11.80 -8.47 22.20
C ILE A 153 -13.01 -8.49 23.12
N CYS A 154 -14.08 -9.19 22.75
CA CYS A 154 -15.31 -9.22 23.51
C CYS A 154 -15.38 -10.35 24.54
N GLY A 155 -14.33 -11.18 24.69
CA GLY A 155 -14.24 -12.20 25.72
C GLY A 155 -15.38 -13.22 25.64
N GLY A 156 -15.61 -13.80 24.48
CA GLY A 156 -16.56 -14.91 24.33
C GLY A 156 -16.05 -16.10 25.12
N HIS A 157 -16.45 -16.20 26.38
CA HIS A 157 -16.43 -17.45 27.14
C HIS A 157 -17.52 -18.32 26.51
N ASP A 158 -17.12 -19.25 25.67
CA ASP A 158 -17.95 -20.43 25.40
C ASP A 158 -17.76 -21.37 26.62
N ASP A 159 -18.78 -21.47 27.48
CA ASP A 159 -18.93 -22.55 28.45
C ASP A 159 -19.08 -23.90 27.73
#